data_69df5eef30555063f1a43aad500278b4
#
_entry.id   69df5eef30555063f1a43aad500278b4
#
_cell.length_a   1.000
_cell.length_b   1.000
_cell.length_c   1.000
_cell.angle_alpha   90.00
_cell.angle_beta   90.00
_cell.angle_gamma   90.00
#
_symmetry.space_group_name_H-M   'P 1'
#
loop_
_entity.id
_entity.type
_entity.pdbx_description
1 polymer ?
#
loop_
_entity_poly.entity_id
_entity_poly.type
_entity_poly.pdbx_seq_one_letter_code
_entity_poly.pdbx_strand_id
1 'polypeptide(L)'
;RTSTLYDTNGDEISETATTKKADYVKYEDIPQNFVNCMVSIEDKKFYKHNGVDLKAIVRAAKSIIKNKRITQGGSTITMQLARNIYLDTNKNWQRKVKEMFIAMELERKYSKNDIMEFYLNNVYFMNGYYGIQAACHGYFNCELSDLDLSQTAFLCAIPNSPTFYDPINNKDHTLTRRNLILKNLREDGKITQQEYEAAINEEITLNMPEKDDTVKYNYVDTYAYYCATRA
;
A
#
# COMPACT_ATOMS: atom_id res chain seq x y z
N ARG A 1 -18.91 0.39 -9.60
CA ARG A 1 -19.90 0.39 -10.71
C ARG A 1 -19.55 -0.75 -11.64
N THR A 2 -20.44 -1.70 -11.83
CA THR A 2 -20.33 -2.71 -12.88
C THR A 2 -20.57 -2.03 -14.22
N SER A 3 -19.69 -2.25 -15.19
CA SER A 3 -19.89 -1.83 -16.58
C SER A 3 -20.13 -3.08 -17.40
N THR A 4 -21.22 -3.12 -18.15
CA THR A 4 -21.56 -4.23 -19.04
C THR A 4 -21.10 -3.88 -20.45
N LEU A 5 -20.40 -4.79 -21.11
CA LEU A 5 -20.02 -4.68 -22.51
C LEU A 5 -21.08 -5.35 -23.38
N TYR A 6 -21.50 -4.64 -24.42
CA TYR A 6 -22.46 -5.12 -25.40
C TYR A 6 -21.79 -5.21 -26.77
N ASP A 7 -22.24 -6.16 -27.59
CA ASP A 7 -21.84 -6.24 -28.99
C ASP A 7 -22.57 -5.19 -29.84
N THR A 8 -22.27 -5.15 -31.12
CA THR A 8 -22.93 -4.21 -32.07
C THR A 8 -24.42 -4.46 -32.28
N ASN A 9 -24.95 -5.59 -31.84
CA ASN A 9 -26.37 -5.96 -31.89
C ASN A 9 -27.09 -5.61 -30.58
N GLY A 10 -26.35 -5.21 -29.54
CA GLY A 10 -26.83 -4.93 -28.21
C GLY A 10 -26.90 -6.15 -27.29
N ASP A 11 -26.31 -7.27 -27.70
CA ASP A 11 -26.21 -8.47 -26.87
C ASP A 11 -25.04 -8.33 -25.85
N GLU A 12 -25.30 -8.77 -24.65
CA GLU A 12 -24.31 -8.71 -23.56
C GLU A 12 -23.16 -9.68 -23.85
N ILE A 13 -21.92 -9.14 -24.00
CA ILE A 13 -20.70 -9.93 -24.23
C ILE A 13 -20.11 -10.39 -22.90
N SER A 14 -19.98 -9.47 -21.97
CA SER A 14 -19.52 -9.74 -20.62
C SER A 14 -19.94 -8.62 -19.66
N GLU A 15 -20.31 -8.98 -18.46
CA GLU A 15 -20.16 -8.05 -17.34
C GLU A 15 -18.66 -7.93 -17.08
N THR A 16 -18.09 -6.78 -17.48
CA THR A 16 -16.86 -6.39 -16.81
C THR A 16 -17.26 -6.12 -15.36
N ALA A 17 -17.31 -7.19 -14.59
CA ALA A 17 -17.06 -7.03 -13.20
C ALA A 17 -15.74 -6.24 -13.18
N THR A 18 -15.80 -4.94 -12.95
CA THR A 18 -14.82 -4.35 -12.06
C THR A 18 -14.98 -5.20 -10.82
N THR A 19 -14.33 -6.33 -10.94
CA THR A 19 -14.28 -7.42 -10.02
C THR A 19 -13.85 -6.82 -8.74
N LYS A 20 -14.66 -7.01 -7.79
CA LYS A 20 -14.60 -6.47 -6.46
C LYS A 20 -15.01 -5.00 -6.50
N LYS A 21 -16.15 -4.72 -5.90
CA LYS A 21 -16.24 -3.51 -5.11
C LYS A 21 -14.80 -3.26 -4.70
N ALA A 22 -14.15 -2.22 -5.24
CA ALA A 22 -12.92 -1.77 -4.63
C ALA A 22 -13.37 -1.59 -3.19
N ASP A 23 -12.95 -2.50 -2.32
CA ASP A 23 -13.39 -2.55 -0.94
C ASP A 23 -12.75 -1.35 -0.28
N TYR A 24 -13.28 -0.19 -0.65
CA TYR A 24 -12.80 1.10 -0.20
C TYR A 24 -13.14 1.20 1.28
N VAL A 25 -12.12 1.27 2.08
CA VAL A 25 -12.22 1.37 3.53
C VAL A 25 -12.13 2.83 3.93
N LYS A 26 -13.14 3.35 4.61
CA LYS A 26 -13.09 4.69 5.17
C LYS A 26 -12.11 4.72 6.33
N TYR A 27 -11.53 5.92 6.61
CA TYR A 27 -10.56 6.07 7.69
C TYR A 27 -11.09 5.58 9.05
N GLU A 28 -12.36 5.81 9.33
CA GLU A 28 -13.03 5.41 10.57
C GLU A 28 -13.09 3.88 10.77
N ASP A 29 -13.06 3.13 9.66
CA ASP A 29 -13.11 1.66 9.64
C ASP A 29 -11.70 1.03 9.58
N ILE A 30 -10.64 1.84 9.44
CA ILE A 30 -9.26 1.35 9.41
C ILE A 30 -8.77 1.11 10.85
N PRO A 31 -8.37 -0.12 11.21
CA PRO A 31 -7.82 -0.39 12.53
C PRO A 31 -6.61 0.51 12.85
N GLN A 32 -6.58 1.09 14.05
CA GLN A 32 -5.51 2.02 14.47
C GLN A 32 -4.11 1.38 14.38
N ASN A 33 -4.01 0.07 14.59
CA ASN A 33 -2.76 -0.67 14.46
C ASN A 33 -2.21 -0.60 13.03
N PHE A 34 -3.08 -0.60 12.00
CA PHE A 34 -2.66 -0.45 10.62
C PHE A 34 -2.02 0.91 10.36
N VAL A 35 -2.67 1.97 10.83
CA VAL A 35 -2.15 3.34 10.76
C VAL A 35 -0.82 3.47 11.50
N ASN A 36 -0.74 2.92 12.72
CA ASN A 36 0.47 2.96 13.53
C ASN A 36 1.63 2.20 12.85
N CYS A 37 1.38 1.01 12.30
CA CYS A 37 2.37 0.23 11.56
C CYS A 37 2.91 1.02 10.36
N MET A 38 2.01 1.56 9.54
CA MET A 38 2.37 2.29 8.33
C MET A 38 3.18 3.56 8.64
N VAL A 39 2.72 4.35 9.62
CA VAL A 39 3.45 5.55 10.08
C VAL A 39 4.82 5.18 10.64
N SER A 40 4.93 4.11 11.43
CA SER A 40 6.18 3.73 12.08
C SER A 40 7.29 3.34 11.11
N ILE A 41 6.92 2.79 9.95
CA ILE A 41 7.90 2.25 8.99
C ILE A 41 8.11 3.13 7.78
N GLU A 42 7.10 3.84 7.29
CA GLU A 42 7.16 4.65 6.09
C GLU A 42 7.41 6.14 6.41
N ASP A 43 6.81 6.66 7.48
CA ASP A 43 6.83 8.10 7.74
C ASP A 43 6.57 8.45 9.21
N LYS A 44 7.57 8.26 10.07
CA LYS A 44 7.47 8.53 11.53
C LYS A 44 7.00 9.96 11.89
N LYS A 45 7.11 10.88 10.94
CA LYS A 45 6.71 12.28 11.15
C LYS A 45 5.46 12.66 10.36
N PHE A 46 4.70 11.70 9.89
CA PHE A 46 3.52 11.93 9.06
C PHE A 46 2.62 13.06 9.59
N TYR A 47 2.32 13.06 10.88
CA TYR A 47 1.48 14.07 11.51
C TYR A 47 2.19 15.42 11.82
N LYS A 48 3.48 15.56 11.45
CA LYS A 48 4.30 16.74 11.82
C LYS A 48 4.79 17.56 10.62
N HIS A 49 4.66 17.07 9.41
CA HIS A 49 5.05 17.78 8.19
C HIS A 49 3.84 18.06 7.29
N ASN A 50 4.03 18.94 6.30
CA ASN A 50 3.03 19.31 5.31
C ASN A 50 3.40 18.72 3.93
N GLY A 51 3.33 17.41 3.79
CA GLY A 51 3.58 16.66 2.56
C GLY A 51 5.03 16.24 2.33
N VAL A 52 5.99 17.02 2.83
CA VAL A 52 7.44 16.78 2.61
C VAL A 52 8.23 16.91 3.91
N ASP A 53 9.02 15.90 4.27
CA ASP A 53 10.02 16.00 5.35
C ASP A 53 11.39 16.36 4.75
N LEU A 54 11.70 17.67 4.66
CA LEU A 54 12.99 18.16 4.15
C LEU A 54 14.19 17.63 4.96
N LYS A 55 14.02 17.43 6.28
CA LYS A 55 15.10 16.87 7.14
C LYS A 55 15.35 15.40 6.78
N ALA A 56 14.32 14.63 6.47
CA ALA A 56 14.48 13.25 6.02
C ALA A 56 15.15 13.18 4.64
N ILE A 57 14.81 14.07 3.71
CA ILE A 57 15.44 14.14 2.39
C ILE A 57 16.95 14.46 2.52
N VAL A 58 17.31 15.47 3.32
CA VAL A 58 18.72 15.83 3.55
C VAL A 58 19.49 14.67 4.22
N ARG A 59 18.87 13.97 5.17
CA ARG A 59 19.47 12.80 5.85
C ARG A 59 19.67 11.65 4.87
N ALA A 60 18.69 11.36 4.01
CA ALA A 60 18.81 10.35 2.97
C ALA A 60 19.93 10.68 1.98
N ALA A 61 20.03 11.94 1.53
CA ALA A 61 21.11 12.40 0.65
C ALA A 61 22.48 12.24 1.29
N LYS A 62 22.64 12.66 2.54
CA LYS A 62 23.91 12.46 3.31
C LYS A 62 24.26 10.97 3.46
N SER A 63 23.26 10.11 3.67
CA SER A 63 23.47 8.67 3.78
C SER A 63 23.96 8.05 2.47
N ILE A 64 23.44 8.49 1.33
CA ILE A 64 23.88 8.04 0.00
C ILE A 64 25.36 8.43 -0.22
N ILE A 65 25.72 9.68 0.09
CA ILE A 65 27.10 10.18 -0.06
C ILE A 65 28.07 9.39 0.83
N LYS A 66 27.69 9.14 2.09
CA LYS A 66 28.56 8.46 3.06
C LYS A 66 28.67 6.96 2.80
N ASN A 67 27.59 6.28 2.49
CA ASN A 67 27.52 4.81 2.45
C ASN A 67 27.52 4.26 1.02
N LYS A 68 27.50 5.11 -0.02
CA LYS A 68 27.35 4.77 -1.45
C LYS A 68 26.11 3.87 -1.75
N ARG A 69 25.13 3.84 -0.84
CA ARG A 69 23.88 3.10 -0.98
C ARG A 69 22.75 3.81 -0.23
N ILE A 70 21.52 3.58 -0.67
CA ILE A 70 20.33 4.11 -0.02
C ILE A 70 20.06 3.24 1.22
N THR A 71 20.31 3.78 2.41
CA THR A 71 20.05 3.09 3.68
C THR A 71 18.76 3.55 4.36
N GLN A 72 18.21 4.70 3.94
CA GLN A 72 16.97 5.26 4.47
C GLN A 72 16.16 5.92 3.35
N GLY A 73 14.83 5.72 3.35
CA GLY A 73 13.91 6.43 2.47
C GLY A 73 13.71 7.89 2.91
N GLY A 74 13.61 8.79 1.94
CA GLY A 74 13.29 10.22 2.17
C GLY A 74 11.91 10.60 1.67
N SER A 75 11.09 9.65 1.22
CA SER A 75 9.73 9.91 0.73
C SER A 75 8.73 9.79 1.87
N THR A 76 7.79 10.73 1.95
CA THR A 76 6.67 10.68 2.89
C THR A 76 5.53 9.82 2.33
N ILE A 77 4.57 9.44 3.17
CA ILE A 77 3.33 8.78 2.76
C ILE A 77 2.61 9.62 1.69
N THR A 78 2.52 10.93 1.89
CA THR A 78 1.85 11.84 0.95
C THR A 78 2.57 11.91 -0.40
N MET A 79 3.92 11.87 -0.42
CA MET A 79 4.69 11.78 -1.67
C MET A 79 4.49 10.44 -2.38
N GLN A 80 4.35 9.34 -1.63
CA GLN A 80 4.05 8.03 -2.20
C GLN A 80 2.65 8.01 -2.80
N LEU A 81 1.66 8.57 -2.12
CA LEU A 81 0.30 8.74 -2.63
C LEU A 81 0.30 9.57 -3.94
N ALA A 82 0.97 10.72 -3.94
CA ALA A 82 1.10 11.56 -5.12
C ALA A 82 1.68 10.79 -6.32
N ARG A 83 2.70 9.98 -6.08
CA ARG A 83 3.31 9.13 -7.10
C ARG A 83 2.32 8.09 -7.64
N ASN A 84 1.60 7.41 -6.75
CA ASN A 84 0.70 6.31 -7.14
C ASN A 84 -0.49 6.79 -7.96
N ILE A 85 -0.98 8.00 -7.71
CA ILE A 85 -2.21 8.53 -8.35
C ILE A 85 -1.91 9.35 -9.60
N TYR A 86 -0.82 10.14 -9.60
CA TYR A 86 -0.65 11.23 -10.57
C TYR A 86 0.55 11.07 -11.49
N LEU A 87 1.46 10.13 -11.25
CA LEU A 87 2.74 10.14 -11.94
C LEU A 87 3.04 8.84 -12.68
N ASP A 88 3.69 9.01 -13.83
CA ASP A 88 4.24 7.93 -14.64
C ASP A 88 5.39 7.21 -13.92
N THR A 89 5.65 5.96 -14.32
CA THR A 89 6.63 5.05 -13.70
C THR A 89 8.10 5.43 -13.94
N ASN A 90 8.37 6.39 -14.84
CA ASN A 90 9.73 6.83 -15.18
C ASN A 90 10.48 7.42 -13.98
N LYS A 91 11.54 6.75 -13.54
CA LYS A 91 12.37 7.17 -12.39
C LYS A 91 13.35 8.28 -12.81
N ASN A 92 12.96 9.55 -12.65
CA ASN A 92 13.84 10.70 -12.86
C ASN A 92 13.70 11.75 -11.73
N TRP A 93 14.65 12.68 -11.66
CA TRP A 93 14.62 13.73 -10.63
C TRP A 93 13.44 14.68 -10.81
N GLN A 94 13.00 14.93 -12.05
CA GLN A 94 11.86 15.79 -12.36
C GLN A 94 10.57 15.24 -11.77
N ARG A 95 10.36 13.90 -11.87
CA ARG A 95 9.25 13.25 -11.20
C ARG A 95 9.31 13.48 -9.70
N LYS A 96 10.50 13.37 -9.08
CA LYS A 96 10.63 13.57 -7.63
C LYS A 96 10.25 14.98 -7.19
N VAL A 97 10.57 15.98 -7.99
CA VAL A 97 10.13 17.37 -7.74
C VAL A 97 8.60 17.49 -7.88
N LYS A 98 8.01 16.87 -8.90
CA LYS A 98 6.55 16.86 -9.07
C LYS A 98 5.86 16.16 -7.89
N GLU A 99 6.38 15.01 -7.42
CA GLU A 99 5.87 14.33 -6.21
C GLU A 99 5.79 15.29 -5.01
N MET A 100 6.85 16.08 -4.80
CA MET A 100 6.91 17.03 -3.68
C MET A 100 5.83 18.12 -3.80
N PHE A 101 5.68 18.72 -4.97
CA PHE A 101 4.67 19.77 -5.19
C PHE A 101 3.24 19.22 -5.05
N ILE A 102 2.95 18.07 -5.64
CA ILE A 102 1.65 17.43 -5.52
C ILE A 102 1.37 17.04 -4.05
N ALA A 103 2.38 16.53 -3.33
CA ALA A 103 2.23 16.20 -1.92
C ALA A 103 1.88 17.43 -1.07
N MET A 104 2.51 18.58 -1.31
CA MET A 104 2.17 19.83 -0.61
C MET A 104 0.75 20.30 -0.95
N GLU A 105 0.30 20.15 -2.21
CA GLU A 105 -1.07 20.49 -2.60
C GLU A 105 -2.11 19.54 -1.99
N LEU A 106 -1.81 18.26 -1.89
CA LEU A 106 -2.68 17.31 -1.19
C LEU A 106 -2.85 17.69 0.28
N GLU A 107 -1.76 17.99 0.99
CA GLU A 107 -1.80 18.39 2.40
C GLU A 107 -2.50 19.76 2.63
N ARG A 108 -2.56 20.61 1.61
CA ARG A 108 -3.32 21.86 1.68
C ARG A 108 -4.83 21.62 1.55
N LYS A 109 -5.24 20.56 0.84
CA LYS A 109 -6.65 20.29 0.49
C LYS A 109 -7.31 19.26 1.38
N TYR A 110 -6.55 18.32 1.91
CA TYR A 110 -7.04 17.13 2.60
C TYR A 110 -6.41 17.02 3.99
N SER A 111 -7.16 16.49 4.93
CA SER A 111 -6.64 16.20 6.27
C SER A 111 -5.65 15.01 6.24
N LYS A 112 -4.90 14.83 7.32
CA LYS A 112 -4.01 13.68 7.49
C LYS A 112 -4.78 12.35 7.43
N ASN A 113 -5.99 12.33 7.95
CA ASN A 113 -6.84 11.14 7.93
C ASN A 113 -7.29 10.83 6.50
N ASP A 114 -7.72 11.83 5.72
CA ASP A 114 -8.07 11.65 4.32
C ASP A 114 -6.87 11.13 3.49
N ILE A 115 -5.69 11.69 3.72
CA ILE A 115 -4.46 11.28 3.03
C ILE A 115 -4.10 9.83 3.37
N MET A 116 -4.22 9.42 4.63
CA MET A 116 -3.98 8.06 5.06
C MET A 116 -5.01 7.10 4.45
N GLU A 117 -6.29 7.48 4.44
CA GLU A 117 -7.37 6.75 3.79
C GLU A 117 -7.07 6.51 2.30
N PHE A 118 -6.76 7.59 1.57
CA PHE A 118 -6.42 7.49 0.15
C PHE A 118 -5.19 6.62 -0.08
N TYR A 119 -4.16 6.77 0.74
CA TYR A 119 -2.94 5.99 0.64
C TYR A 119 -3.21 4.50 0.83
N LEU A 120 -3.88 4.12 1.90
CA LEU A 120 -4.12 2.72 2.24
C LEU A 120 -5.08 2.02 1.26
N ASN A 121 -5.97 2.77 0.62
CA ASN A 121 -6.85 2.23 -0.42
C ASN A 121 -6.18 2.11 -1.81
N ASN A 122 -5.02 2.77 -2.02
CA ASN A 122 -4.37 2.80 -3.34
C ASN A 122 -2.99 2.16 -3.38
N VAL A 123 -2.38 1.87 -2.24
CA VAL A 123 -1.04 1.31 -2.19
C VAL A 123 -1.01 -0.13 -2.70
N TYR A 124 0.06 -0.48 -3.41
CA TYR A 124 0.25 -1.81 -3.98
C TYR A 124 0.89 -2.78 -2.99
N PHE A 125 0.23 -3.90 -2.75
CA PHE A 125 0.64 -4.96 -1.82
C PHE A 125 1.17 -6.22 -2.51
N MET A 126 1.68 -6.14 -3.72
CA MET A 126 2.14 -7.26 -4.56
C MET A 126 0.99 -8.19 -5.02
N ASN A 127 1.28 -9.10 -5.92
CA ASN A 127 0.37 -10.14 -6.42
C ASN A 127 -0.99 -9.64 -6.94
N GLY A 128 -1.03 -8.39 -7.45
CA GLY A 128 -2.25 -7.78 -8.00
C GLY A 128 -3.15 -7.12 -6.96
N TYR A 129 -2.78 -7.10 -5.68
CA TYR A 129 -3.59 -6.49 -4.63
C TYR A 129 -3.28 -5.01 -4.47
N TYR A 130 -4.27 -4.17 -4.71
CA TYR A 130 -4.24 -2.73 -4.47
C TYR A 130 -5.21 -2.37 -3.35
N GLY A 131 -4.73 -1.67 -2.34
CA GLY A 131 -5.47 -1.33 -1.12
C GLY A 131 -5.45 -2.43 -0.06
N ILE A 132 -5.66 -1.99 1.19
CA ILE A 132 -5.52 -2.85 2.38
C ILE A 132 -6.56 -3.97 2.42
N GLN A 133 -7.81 -3.70 2.03
CA GLN A 133 -8.86 -4.71 2.07
C GLN A 133 -8.59 -5.83 1.05
N ALA A 134 -8.18 -5.45 -0.18
CA ALA A 134 -7.81 -6.43 -1.19
C ALA A 134 -6.61 -7.28 -0.75
N ALA A 135 -5.63 -6.69 -0.07
CA ALA A 135 -4.49 -7.42 0.49
C ALA A 135 -4.91 -8.36 1.62
N CYS A 136 -5.81 -7.91 2.51
CA CYS A 136 -6.35 -8.72 3.59
C CYS A 136 -7.08 -9.97 3.06
N HIS A 137 -8.04 -9.78 2.16
CA HIS A 137 -8.75 -10.88 1.52
C HIS A 137 -7.79 -11.79 0.73
N GLY A 138 -6.85 -11.18 -0.01
CA GLY A 138 -5.95 -11.93 -0.88
C GLY A 138 -4.94 -12.80 -0.15
N TYR A 139 -4.44 -12.38 1.00
CA TYR A 139 -3.40 -13.11 1.73
C TYR A 139 -3.94 -13.91 2.91
N PHE A 140 -5.02 -13.44 3.54
CA PHE A 140 -5.54 -14.05 4.77
C PHE A 140 -6.99 -14.50 4.67
N ASN A 141 -7.69 -14.18 3.57
CA ASN A 141 -9.10 -14.55 3.35
C ASN A 141 -10.00 -14.15 4.54
N CYS A 142 -9.81 -12.94 5.06
CA CYS A 142 -10.53 -12.40 6.21
C CYS A 142 -10.84 -10.91 6.03
N GLU A 143 -11.69 -10.36 6.89
CA GLU A 143 -11.96 -8.94 6.94
C GLU A 143 -10.81 -8.18 7.62
N LEU A 144 -10.69 -6.89 7.33
CA LEU A 144 -9.63 -6.04 7.88
C LEU A 144 -9.66 -5.96 9.41
N SER A 145 -10.85 -6.03 10.02
CA SER A 145 -11.06 -6.04 11.47
C SER A 145 -10.55 -7.30 12.16
N ASP A 146 -10.40 -8.40 11.41
CA ASP A 146 -10.03 -9.70 11.94
C ASP A 146 -8.52 -9.93 11.98
N LEU A 147 -7.75 -9.01 11.35
CA LEU A 147 -6.29 -9.09 11.36
C LEU A 147 -5.73 -8.83 12.75
N ASP A 148 -4.90 -9.74 13.20
CA ASP A 148 -4.09 -9.52 14.40
C ASP A 148 -2.93 -8.55 14.14
N LEU A 149 -2.19 -8.22 15.20
CA LEU A 149 -1.08 -7.27 15.14
C LEU A 149 0.08 -7.77 14.24
N SER A 150 0.35 -9.07 14.27
CA SER A 150 1.42 -9.68 13.48
C SER A 150 1.11 -9.65 11.99
N GLN A 151 -0.11 -10.05 11.60
CA GLN A 151 -0.62 -10.01 10.23
C GLN A 151 -0.68 -8.58 9.70
N THR A 152 -1.16 -7.64 10.52
CA THR A 152 -1.19 -6.20 10.19
C THR A 152 0.22 -5.68 9.90
N ALA A 153 1.19 -5.96 10.76
CA ALA A 153 2.57 -5.54 10.56
C ALA A 153 3.22 -6.24 9.35
N PHE A 154 2.84 -7.49 9.07
CA PHE A 154 3.30 -8.24 7.91
C PHE A 154 2.82 -7.60 6.60
N LEU A 155 1.54 -7.24 6.49
CA LEU A 155 1.03 -6.50 5.31
C LEU A 155 1.72 -5.15 5.16
N CYS A 156 1.89 -4.38 6.24
CA CYS A 156 2.57 -3.09 6.21
C CYS A 156 4.04 -3.16 5.79
N ALA A 157 4.65 -4.34 5.78
CA ALA A 157 6.01 -4.54 5.30
C ALA A 157 6.15 -4.46 3.78
N ILE A 158 5.09 -4.74 3.01
CA ILE A 158 5.12 -4.97 1.56
C ILE A 158 5.33 -3.68 0.74
N PRO A 159 4.62 -2.57 0.99
CA PRO A 159 4.56 -1.41 0.07
C PRO A 159 5.89 -0.73 -0.26
N ASN A 160 6.86 -0.82 0.61
CA ASN A 160 8.17 -0.17 0.42
C ASN A 160 8.91 -0.67 -0.82
N SER A 161 8.89 -1.98 -1.03
CA SER A 161 9.48 -2.66 -2.19
C SER A 161 8.73 -3.98 -2.43
N PRO A 162 7.56 -3.94 -3.10
CA PRO A 162 6.66 -5.08 -3.16
C PRO A 162 7.30 -6.37 -3.69
N THR A 163 8.14 -6.27 -4.71
CA THR A 163 8.87 -7.43 -5.25
C THR A 163 9.88 -8.01 -4.25
N PHE A 164 10.57 -7.16 -3.48
CA PHE A 164 11.55 -7.62 -2.49
C PHE A 164 10.90 -8.19 -1.24
N TYR A 165 9.74 -7.62 -0.86
CA TYR A 165 8.93 -8.06 0.28
C TYR A 165 7.68 -8.84 -0.18
N ASP A 166 7.84 -9.67 -1.22
CA ASP A 166 6.76 -10.53 -1.72
C ASP A 166 6.40 -11.59 -0.66
N PRO A 167 5.15 -11.60 -0.16
CA PRO A 167 4.73 -12.52 0.88
C PRO A 167 4.81 -14.00 0.48
N ILE A 168 4.73 -14.27 -0.81
CA ILE A 168 4.72 -15.64 -1.36
C ILE A 168 6.14 -16.10 -1.67
N ASN A 169 6.89 -15.28 -2.45
CA ASN A 169 8.20 -15.70 -2.97
C ASN A 169 9.37 -15.30 -2.05
N ASN A 170 9.19 -14.29 -1.18
CA ASN A 170 10.24 -13.74 -0.32
C ASN A 170 9.74 -13.53 1.12
N LYS A 171 8.98 -14.48 1.65
CA LYS A 171 8.33 -14.40 2.98
C LYS A 171 9.30 -14.00 4.10
N ASP A 172 10.53 -14.51 4.09
CA ASP A 172 11.53 -14.23 5.12
C ASP A 172 11.94 -12.75 5.15
N HIS A 173 12.02 -12.10 3.98
CA HIS A 173 12.28 -10.65 3.90
C HIS A 173 11.11 -9.87 4.50
N THR A 174 9.89 -10.29 4.20
CA THR A 174 8.66 -9.67 4.72
C THR A 174 8.58 -9.84 6.24
N LEU A 175 8.88 -11.03 6.77
CA LEU A 175 8.96 -11.31 8.21
C LEU A 175 10.03 -10.45 8.90
N THR A 176 11.21 -10.32 8.29
CA THR A 176 12.27 -9.45 8.83
C THR A 176 11.79 -8.01 8.96
N ARG A 177 11.07 -7.50 7.96
CA ARG A 177 10.53 -6.14 7.99
C ARG A 177 9.33 -6.01 8.94
N ARG A 178 8.46 -7.04 9.05
CA ARG A 178 7.42 -7.13 10.09
C ARG A 178 8.03 -6.95 11.48
N ASN A 179 9.10 -7.68 11.77
CA ASN A 179 9.77 -7.62 13.07
C ASN A 179 10.34 -6.22 13.35
N LEU A 180 10.84 -5.53 12.32
CA LEU A 180 11.28 -4.14 12.43
C LEU A 180 10.11 -3.19 12.74
N ILE A 181 8.95 -3.38 12.11
CA ILE A 181 7.74 -2.60 12.37
C ILE A 181 7.30 -2.78 13.83
N LEU A 182 7.18 -4.03 14.29
CA LEU A 182 6.80 -4.37 15.67
C LEU A 182 7.78 -3.77 16.68
N LYS A 183 9.08 -3.85 16.41
CA LYS A 183 10.11 -3.20 17.23
C LYS A 183 9.91 -1.69 17.30
N ASN A 184 9.67 -1.03 16.17
CA ASN A 184 9.43 0.40 16.12
C ASN A 184 8.18 0.79 16.94
N LEU A 185 7.09 0.03 16.82
CA LEU A 185 5.85 0.28 17.58
C LEU A 185 6.07 0.19 19.08
N ARG A 186 6.84 -0.80 19.54
CA ARG A 186 7.21 -0.93 20.96
C ARG A 186 8.08 0.24 21.42
N GLU A 187 9.11 0.61 20.64
CA GLU A 187 10.00 1.73 20.96
C GLU A 187 9.26 3.08 20.99
N ASP A 188 8.26 3.25 20.14
CA ASP A 188 7.39 4.43 20.07
C ASP A 188 6.23 4.38 21.10
N GLY A 189 6.17 3.34 21.97
CA GLY A 189 5.15 3.17 23.02
C GLY A 189 3.73 2.93 22.49
N LYS A 190 3.61 2.41 21.27
CA LYS A 190 2.32 2.11 20.62
C LYS A 190 1.79 0.73 20.96
N ILE A 191 2.67 -0.17 21.34
CA ILE A 191 2.37 -1.52 21.85
C ILE A 191 3.20 -1.79 23.08
N THR A 192 2.70 -2.67 23.94
CA THR A 192 3.41 -3.14 25.14
C THR A 192 4.51 -4.13 24.79
N GLN A 193 5.38 -4.43 25.75
CA GLN A 193 6.39 -5.47 25.59
C GLN A 193 5.73 -6.85 25.38
N GLN A 194 4.64 -7.13 26.09
CA GLN A 194 3.90 -8.39 25.97
C GLN A 194 3.29 -8.57 24.57
N GLU A 195 2.65 -7.54 24.03
CA GLU A 195 2.09 -7.55 22.67
C GLU A 195 3.19 -7.73 21.62
N TYR A 196 4.34 -7.08 21.82
CA TYR A 196 5.50 -7.25 20.94
C TYR A 196 6.01 -8.69 20.94
N GLU A 197 6.20 -9.30 22.11
CA GLU A 197 6.67 -10.69 22.23
C GLU A 197 5.69 -11.70 21.66
N ALA A 198 4.39 -11.50 21.85
CA ALA A 198 3.36 -12.31 21.24
C ALA A 198 3.42 -12.23 19.70
N ALA A 199 3.39 -11.01 19.16
CA ALA A 199 3.33 -10.78 17.71
C ALA A 199 4.62 -11.21 16.97
N ILE A 200 5.80 -11.08 17.58
CA ILE A 200 7.07 -11.47 16.92
C ILE A 200 7.23 -13.01 16.85
N ASN A 201 6.67 -13.73 17.80
CA ASN A 201 6.73 -15.19 17.85
C ASN A 201 5.59 -15.87 17.07
N GLU A 202 4.62 -15.09 16.63
CA GLU A 202 3.49 -15.61 15.87
C GLU A 202 3.90 -16.03 14.47
N GLU A 203 3.49 -17.24 14.10
CA GLU A 203 3.71 -17.77 12.76
C GLU A 203 2.69 -17.19 11.77
N ILE A 204 3.17 -16.59 10.71
CA ILE A 204 2.31 -16.10 9.63
C ILE A 204 1.97 -17.25 8.68
N THR A 205 0.71 -17.62 8.66
CA THR A 205 0.17 -18.58 7.68
C THR A 205 -0.69 -17.83 6.68
N LEU A 206 -0.34 -17.92 5.39
CA LEU A 206 -1.16 -17.35 4.31
C LEU A 206 -2.34 -18.29 4.05
N ASN A 207 -3.54 -17.72 4.03
CA ASN A 207 -4.78 -18.41 3.71
C ASN A 207 -5.39 -17.79 2.44
N MET A 208 -4.68 -17.97 1.32
CA MET A 208 -5.12 -17.39 0.05
C MET A 208 -6.39 -18.10 -0.43
N PRO A 209 -7.42 -17.35 -0.89
CA PRO A 209 -8.58 -17.96 -1.51
C PRO A 209 -8.15 -18.74 -2.76
N GLU A 210 -8.83 -19.84 -3.04
CA GLU A 210 -8.63 -20.56 -4.29
C GLU A 210 -8.80 -19.57 -5.45
N LYS A 211 -7.85 -19.61 -6.40
CA LYS A 211 -7.97 -18.80 -7.61
C LYS A 211 -9.20 -19.27 -8.35
N ASP A 212 -10.15 -18.38 -8.52
CA ASP A 212 -11.25 -18.61 -9.44
C ASP A 212 -10.70 -18.52 -10.87
N ASP A 213 -10.22 -19.66 -11.39
CA ASP A 213 -9.74 -19.79 -12.77
C ASP A 213 -10.85 -19.60 -13.82
N THR A 214 -12.10 -19.39 -13.40
CA THR A 214 -13.23 -19.13 -14.29
C THR A 214 -13.25 -17.70 -14.82
N VAL A 215 -12.56 -16.76 -14.18
CA VAL A 215 -12.37 -15.40 -14.69
C VAL A 215 -11.27 -15.43 -15.76
N LYS A 216 -11.59 -15.98 -16.91
CA LYS A 216 -10.77 -15.79 -18.11
C LYS A 216 -10.96 -14.34 -18.56
N TYR A 217 -9.97 -13.48 -18.27
CA TYR A 217 -9.83 -12.21 -18.96
C TYR A 217 -9.65 -12.53 -20.45
N ASN A 218 -10.71 -12.38 -21.23
CA ASN A 218 -10.55 -12.52 -22.67
C ASN A 218 -9.83 -11.26 -23.19
N TYR A 219 -9.13 -11.41 -24.32
CA TYR A 219 -8.40 -10.31 -24.96
C TYR A 219 -9.29 -9.09 -25.23
N VAL A 220 -10.58 -9.30 -25.49
CA VAL A 220 -11.57 -8.24 -25.79
C VAL A 220 -11.82 -7.37 -24.56
N ASP A 221 -11.98 -7.97 -23.38
CA ASP A 221 -12.21 -7.24 -22.12
C ASP A 221 -10.99 -6.39 -21.77
N THR A 222 -9.78 -6.95 -21.92
CA THR A 222 -8.52 -6.25 -21.68
C THR A 222 -8.34 -5.09 -22.66
N TYR A 223 -8.67 -5.28 -23.93
CA TYR A 223 -8.54 -4.25 -24.95
C TYR A 223 -9.62 -3.15 -24.80
N ALA A 224 -10.86 -3.50 -24.47
CA ALA A 224 -11.92 -2.54 -24.20
C ALA A 224 -11.58 -1.66 -22.97
N TYR A 225 -11.07 -2.25 -21.90
CA TYR A 225 -10.58 -1.50 -20.74
C TYR A 225 -9.43 -0.55 -21.11
N TYR A 226 -8.47 -1.02 -21.92
CA TYR A 226 -7.35 -0.20 -22.41
C TYR A 226 -7.85 1.00 -23.24
N CYS A 227 -8.82 0.81 -24.11
CA CYS A 227 -9.41 1.89 -24.91
C CYS A 227 -10.19 2.89 -24.04
N ALA A 228 -10.99 2.40 -23.08
CA ALA A 228 -11.82 3.24 -22.21
C ALA A 228 -10.99 4.10 -21.22
N THR A 229 -9.78 3.68 -20.87
CA THR A 229 -8.89 4.43 -19.96
C THR A 229 -8.03 5.47 -20.65
N ARG A 230 -8.04 5.50 -22.01
CA ARG A 230 -7.25 6.46 -22.82
C ARG A 230 -8.12 7.48 -23.60
N ALA A 231 -9.42 7.37 -23.52
CA ALA A 231 -10.37 8.35 -24.05
C ALA A 231 -10.67 9.43 -23.01
#